data_11f3b8ca0ad48550a3f0b256936790c4
#
_entry.id   11f3b8ca0ad48550a3f0b256936790c4
#
_cell.length_a   1.000
_cell.length_b   1.000
_cell.length_c   1.000
_cell.angle_alpha   90.00
_cell.angle_beta   90.00
_cell.angle_gamma   90.00
#
_symmetry.space_group_name_H-M   'P 1'
#
loop_
_entity.id
_entity.type
_entity.pdbx_description
1 polymer ?
#
loop_
_entity_poly.entity_id
_entity_poly.type
_entity_poly.pdbx_seq_one_letter_code
_entity_poly.pdbx_strand_id
1 'polypeptide(L)'
;MREGIEQAAADVIARERLTVTLAEQTLIVDEILNDMFGVGPIEPLLADERVTDILVNGPDQVYVERAGKLELTPLKFRDNAHVINVAQRIAAAVGRRVDESSPMVDARLADGSRVNVVLPPIAIRGASISIRKFAKRNITLARMAQQGNLSQAMVEVLKIASACRLNIVISGGTGSGKTTLLNALSHFIDSHERIVTIEDAAELQLQQPHVVSLETRPENSEGLGGVSQRDLVRNALRMRPDRIILGETRGPEAFDVLQAMNTGHDGSMTTIHANTPRDAITRLESMVMMANGNLPLVSIRRQIASAVHMILQIERMRDGVRRVTRVTEIAGMEGDVVITQDLFAFRYDASAFQEQVHGMFESSSLRPAFAQRAAYYGLEGALLGALQP
;
A
#
# COMPACT_ATOMS: atom_id res chain seq x y z
N MET A 1 -7.88 -1.35 -37.53
CA MET A 1 -6.81 -0.42 -37.09
C MET A 1 -5.45 -1.12 -37.17
N ARG A 2 -5.22 -2.25 -36.49
CA ARG A 2 -3.97 -3.04 -36.56
C ARG A 2 -3.61 -3.40 -38.01
N GLU A 3 -4.55 -3.95 -38.75
CA GLU A 3 -4.39 -4.32 -40.18
C GLU A 3 -3.92 -3.12 -41.05
N GLY A 4 -4.45 -1.93 -40.76
CA GLY A 4 -4.02 -0.73 -41.51
C GLY A 4 -2.57 -0.33 -41.21
N ILE A 5 -2.09 -0.52 -39.97
CA ILE A 5 -0.69 -0.27 -39.58
C ILE A 5 0.22 -1.36 -40.15
N GLU A 6 -0.23 -2.62 -40.14
CA GLU A 6 0.50 -3.74 -40.77
C GLU A 6 0.71 -3.51 -42.27
N GLN A 7 -0.34 -3.06 -42.98
CA GLN A 7 -0.25 -2.74 -44.41
C GLN A 7 0.71 -1.55 -44.63
N ALA A 8 0.58 -0.47 -43.83
CA ALA A 8 1.44 0.70 -43.98
C ALA A 8 2.90 0.36 -43.70
N ALA A 9 3.17 -0.45 -42.67
CA ALA A 9 4.52 -0.92 -42.35
C ALA A 9 5.09 -1.78 -43.49
N ALA A 10 4.30 -2.71 -44.04
CA ALA A 10 4.69 -3.55 -45.17
C ALA A 10 5.01 -2.71 -46.43
N ASP A 11 4.20 -1.69 -46.71
CA ASP A 11 4.40 -0.78 -47.85
C ASP A 11 5.70 0.03 -47.70
N VAL A 12 6.02 0.53 -46.47
CA VAL A 12 7.28 1.24 -46.19
C VAL A 12 8.48 0.30 -46.31
N ILE A 13 8.41 -0.90 -45.72
CA ILE A 13 9.47 -1.91 -45.82
C ILE A 13 9.78 -2.26 -47.29
N ALA A 14 8.73 -2.45 -48.10
CA ALA A 14 8.89 -2.74 -49.50
C ALA A 14 9.47 -1.55 -50.29
N ARG A 15 8.99 -0.33 -50.03
CA ARG A 15 9.46 0.90 -50.70
C ARG A 15 10.92 1.20 -50.40
N GLU A 16 11.31 1.07 -49.14
CA GLU A 16 12.67 1.33 -48.67
C GLU A 16 13.61 0.12 -48.87
N ARG A 17 13.09 -1.00 -49.40
CA ARG A 17 13.82 -2.26 -49.65
C ARG A 17 14.52 -2.79 -48.39
N LEU A 18 13.88 -2.68 -47.26
CA LEU A 18 14.44 -3.18 -45.99
C LEU A 18 14.27 -4.70 -45.92
N THR A 19 15.33 -5.38 -45.48
CA THR A 19 15.29 -6.82 -45.24
C THR A 19 14.89 -7.06 -43.77
N VAL A 20 13.63 -7.32 -43.52
CA VAL A 20 13.08 -7.61 -42.19
C VAL A 20 12.37 -8.97 -42.21
N THR A 21 12.53 -9.73 -41.16
CA THR A 21 11.82 -10.97 -40.93
C THR A 21 10.36 -10.68 -40.54
N LEU A 22 9.49 -11.68 -40.67
CA LEU A 22 8.08 -11.54 -40.24
C LEU A 22 7.98 -11.20 -38.73
N ALA A 23 8.88 -11.75 -37.90
CA ALA A 23 8.94 -11.46 -36.47
C ALA A 23 9.31 -9.99 -36.19
N GLU A 24 10.29 -9.44 -36.90
CA GLU A 24 10.68 -8.04 -36.81
C GLU A 24 9.56 -7.11 -37.30
N GLN A 25 8.88 -7.47 -38.37
CA GLN A 25 7.73 -6.72 -38.86
C GLN A 25 6.61 -6.66 -37.79
N THR A 26 6.33 -7.79 -37.12
CA THR A 26 5.35 -7.83 -36.02
C THR A 26 5.77 -6.93 -34.86
N LEU A 27 7.06 -6.95 -34.48
CA LEU A 27 7.59 -6.09 -33.44
C LEU A 27 7.47 -4.59 -33.79
N ILE A 28 7.79 -4.22 -35.04
CA ILE A 28 7.65 -2.82 -35.51
C ILE A 28 6.19 -2.37 -35.42
N VAL A 29 5.24 -3.22 -35.84
CA VAL A 29 3.81 -2.92 -35.75
C VAL A 29 3.37 -2.75 -34.30
N ASP A 30 3.80 -3.63 -33.40
CA ASP A 30 3.51 -3.54 -31.97
C ASP A 30 4.10 -2.26 -31.35
N GLU A 31 5.33 -1.90 -31.68
CA GLU A 31 5.96 -0.64 -31.23
C GLU A 31 5.17 0.59 -31.73
N ILE A 32 4.76 0.60 -32.99
CA ILE A 32 3.95 1.70 -33.54
C ILE A 32 2.60 1.80 -32.81
N LEU A 33 1.95 0.66 -32.57
CA LEU A 33 0.68 0.62 -31.82
C LEU A 33 0.86 1.14 -30.40
N ASN A 34 1.91 0.71 -29.71
CA ASN A 34 2.23 1.15 -28.36
C ASN A 34 2.55 2.65 -28.31
N ASP A 35 3.24 3.18 -29.34
CA ASP A 35 3.55 4.60 -29.45
C ASP A 35 2.32 5.44 -29.79
N MET A 36 1.37 4.93 -30.56
CA MET A 36 0.17 5.67 -30.96
C MET A 36 -0.95 5.63 -29.91
N PHE A 37 -1.15 4.51 -29.27
CA PHE A 37 -2.35 4.24 -28.43
C PHE A 37 -2.03 3.85 -26.99
N GLY A 38 -0.81 3.39 -26.72
CA GLY A 38 -0.35 2.96 -25.40
C GLY A 38 0.57 3.98 -24.72
N VAL A 39 1.41 3.47 -23.84
CA VAL A 39 2.42 4.26 -23.13
C VAL A 39 3.83 4.14 -23.76
N GLY A 40 3.86 3.87 -25.06
CA GLY A 40 5.13 3.80 -25.83
C GLY A 40 6.00 2.60 -25.45
N PRO A 41 7.34 2.81 -25.39
CA PRO A 41 8.29 1.72 -25.18
C PRO A 41 8.15 0.98 -23.86
N ILE A 42 7.44 1.55 -22.87
CA ILE A 42 7.26 0.93 -21.54
C ILE A 42 6.05 0.02 -21.45
N GLU A 43 5.23 -0.10 -22.50
CA GLU A 43 4.05 -0.99 -22.52
C GLU A 43 4.39 -2.45 -22.16
N PRO A 44 5.46 -3.07 -22.72
CA PRO A 44 5.85 -4.43 -22.34
C PRO A 44 6.23 -4.57 -20.84
N LEU A 45 6.74 -3.51 -20.20
CA LEU A 45 7.08 -3.53 -18.78
C LEU A 45 5.83 -3.48 -17.90
N LEU A 46 4.77 -2.82 -18.37
CA LEU A 46 3.47 -2.85 -17.68
C LEU A 46 2.85 -4.24 -17.75
N ALA A 47 3.07 -4.99 -18.82
CA ALA A 47 2.59 -6.37 -18.95
C ALA A 47 3.41 -7.39 -18.14
N ASP A 48 4.70 -7.12 -17.84
CA ASP A 48 5.57 -8.05 -17.08
C ASP A 48 5.19 -8.07 -15.58
N GLU A 49 4.53 -9.12 -15.12
CA GLU A 49 4.10 -9.27 -13.72
C GLU A 49 5.25 -9.27 -12.68
N ARG A 50 6.50 -9.48 -13.11
CA ARG A 50 7.68 -9.45 -12.23
C ARG A 50 8.14 -8.03 -11.94
N VAL A 51 7.71 -7.05 -12.74
CA VAL A 51 8.02 -5.64 -12.57
C VAL A 51 7.03 -5.03 -11.59
N THR A 52 7.54 -4.38 -10.55
CA THR A 52 6.74 -3.64 -9.55
C THR A 52 6.72 -2.15 -9.79
N ASP A 53 7.86 -1.59 -10.22
CA ASP A 53 7.99 -0.16 -10.49
C ASP A 53 8.73 0.06 -11.82
N ILE A 54 8.33 1.09 -12.56
CA ILE A 54 8.96 1.54 -13.80
C ILE A 54 9.35 3.01 -13.62
N LEU A 55 10.63 3.33 -13.81
CA LEU A 55 11.17 4.67 -13.60
C LEU A 55 11.83 5.16 -14.88
N VAL A 56 11.22 6.13 -15.53
CA VAL A 56 11.76 6.81 -16.72
C VAL A 56 12.45 8.09 -16.26
N ASN A 57 13.76 8.19 -16.48
CA ASN A 57 14.60 9.34 -16.16
C ASN A 57 15.14 9.96 -17.45
N GLY A 58 14.27 10.62 -18.20
CA GLY A 58 14.58 11.08 -19.56
C GLY A 58 14.54 9.93 -20.60
N PRO A 59 14.93 10.19 -21.85
CA PRO A 59 14.73 9.25 -22.95
C PRO A 59 15.62 8.01 -22.89
N ASP A 60 16.81 8.11 -22.32
CA ASP A 60 17.83 7.06 -22.37
C ASP A 60 17.87 6.13 -21.16
N GLN A 61 17.15 6.44 -20.08
CA GLN A 61 17.25 5.73 -18.83
C GLN A 61 15.87 5.27 -18.34
N VAL A 62 15.56 4.01 -18.60
CA VAL A 62 14.35 3.34 -18.12
C VAL A 62 14.77 2.24 -17.14
N TYR A 63 14.51 2.45 -15.87
CA TYR A 63 14.74 1.47 -14.81
C TYR A 63 13.46 0.72 -14.46
N VAL A 64 13.60 -0.50 -14.00
CA VAL A 64 12.51 -1.28 -13.40
C VAL A 64 12.92 -1.81 -12.04
N GLU A 65 11.95 -1.98 -11.14
CA GLU A 65 12.16 -2.76 -9.93
C GLU A 65 11.65 -4.19 -10.16
N ARG A 66 12.53 -5.20 -9.92
CA ARG A 66 12.19 -6.62 -9.87
C ARG A 66 12.70 -7.23 -8.57
N ALA A 67 11.83 -7.92 -7.86
CA ALA A 67 12.16 -8.54 -6.57
C ALA A 67 12.87 -7.58 -5.58
N GLY A 68 12.53 -6.29 -5.62
CA GLY A 68 13.09 -5.27 -4.75
C GLY A 68 14.45 -4.71 -5.19
N LYS A 69 14.92 -5.03 -6.39
CA LYS A 69 16.17 -4.49 -6.96
C LYS A 69 15.86 -3.65 -8.19
N LEU A 70 16.53 -2.50 -8.29
CA LEU A 70 16.45 -1.63 -9.46
C LEU A 70 17.43 -2.11 -10.53
N GLU A 71 16.93 -2.27 -11.76
CA GLU A 71 17.68 -2.72 -12.92
C GLU A 71 17.48 -1.74 -14.09
N LEU A 72 18.55 -1.35 -14.77
CA LEU A 72 18.46 -0.58 -16.01
C LEU A 72 18.00 -1.51 -17.14
N THR A 73 16.99 -1.10 -17.89
CA THR A 73 16.50 -1.83 -19.07
C THR A 73 17.22 -1.38 -20.35
N PRO A 74 17.20 -2.16 -21.42
CA PRO A 74 17.67 -1.73 -22.73
C PRO A 74 16.70 -0.79 -23.45
N LEU A 75 15.50 -0.58 -22.93
CA LEU A 75 14.45 0.23 -23.56
C LEU A 75 14.82 1.72 -23.50
N LYS A 76 14.51 2.42 -24.58
CA LYS A 76 14.72 3.86 -24.73
C LYS A 76 13.54 4.51 -25.41
N PHE A 77 13.30 5.76 -25.07
CA PHE A 77 12.44 6.65 -25.86
C PHE A 77 13.28 7.29 -26.97
N ARG A 78 12.65 7.75 -28.04
CA ARG A 78 13.33 8.42 -29.18
C ARG A 78 14.08 9.68 -28.73
N ASP A 79 13.38 10.50 -27.94
CA ASP A 79 13.86 11.79 -27.44
C ASP A 79 13.01 12.23 -26.22
N ASN A 80 13.35 13.39 -25.67
CA ASN A 80 12.58 13.94 -24.54
C ASN A 80 11.15 14.36 -24.91
N ALA A 81 10.91 14.78 -26.16
CA ALA A 81 9.57 15.12 -26.64
C ALA A 81 8.68 13.89 -26.66
N HIS A 82 9.23 12.73 -27.00
CA HIS A 82 8.49 11.45 -26.92
C HIS A 82 8.09 11.11 -25.48
N VAL A 83 8.98 11.28 -24.48
CA VAL A 83 8.64 11.08 -23.07
C VAL A 83 7.53 12.05 -22.64
N ILE A 84 7.61 13.33 -23.02
CA ILE A 84 6.59 14.33 -22.71
C ILE A 84 5.23 13.96 -23.33
N ASN A 85 5.22 13.52 -24.58
CA ASN A 85 3.98 13.12 -25.26
C ASN A 85 3.31 11.92 -24.58
N VAL A 86 4.09 10.93 -24.13
CA VAL A 86 3.58 9.80 -23.36
C VAL A 86 3.03 10.26 -22.01
N ALA A 87 3.76 11.13 -21.30
CA ALA A 87 3.32 11.72 -20.04
C ALA A 87 1.99 12.48 -20.17
N GLN A 88 1.86 13.28 -21.23
CA GLN A 88 0.64 14.04 -21.52
C GLN A 88 -0.56 13.12 -21.84
N ARG A 89 -0.33 12.03 -22.59
CA ARG A 89 -1.39 11.02 -22.84
C ARG A 89 -1.85 10.36 -21.56
N ILE A 90 -0.92 9.96 -20.69
CA ILE A 90 -1.25 9.39 -19.39
C ILE A 90 -2.12 10.35 -18.58
N ALA A 91 -1.73 11.61 -18.50
CA ALA A 91 -2.48 12.63 -17.78
C ALA A 91 -3.87 12.88 -18.39
N ALA A 92 -3.94 13.02 -19.73
CA ALA A 92 -5.18 13.25 -20.45
C ALA A 92 -6.19 12.09 -20.30
N ALA A 93 -5.71 10.83 -20.27
CA ALA A 93 -6.56 9.66 -20.08
C ALA A 93 -7.36 9.67 -18.75
N VAL A 94 -6.89 10.42 -17.75
CA VAL A 94 -7.54 10.58 -16.44
C VAL A 94 -8.13 11.99 -16.24
N GLY A 95 -8.27 12.76 -17.33
CA GLY A 95 -8.84 14.10 -17.29
C GLY A 95 -7.94 15.14 -16.61
N ARG A 96 -6.62 14.88 -16.53
CA ARG A 96 -5.63 15.81 -15.97
C ARG A 96 -4.76 16.42 -17.04
N ARG A 97 -4.10 17.51 -16.71
CA ARG A 97 -3.18 18.24 -17.60
C ARG A 97 -1.80 18.25 -16.97
N VAL A 98 -0.78 18.08 -17.81
CA VAL A 98 0.62 18.28 -17.44
C VAL A 98 1.31 19.03 -18.57
N ASP A 99 1.89 20.19 -18.25
CA ASP A 99 2.62 21.08 -19.17
C ASP A 99 3.55 22.01 -18.38
N GLU A 100 4.16 22.99 -19.06
CA GLU A 100 5.09 23.94 -18.42
C GLU A 100 4.43 24.75 -17.29
N SER A 101 3.13 25.03 -17.38
CA SER A 101 2.39 25.78 -16.35
C SER A 101 2.03 24.93 -15.15
N SER A 102 1.84 23.62 -15.36
CA SER A 102 1.57 22.62 -14.34
C SER A 102 2.49 21.40 -14.58
N PRO A 103 3.77 21.52 -14.21
CA PRO A 103 4.79 20.57 -14.66
C PRO A 103 4.82 19.26 -13.86
N MET A 104 3.92 19.07 -12.91
CA MET A 104 3.81 17.86 -12.11
C MET A 104 2.37 17.36 -12.07
N VAL A 105 2.19 16.05 -12.16
CA VAL A 105 0.89 15.42 -12.03
C VAL A 105 1.02 14.03 -11.43
N ASP A 106 0.08 13.71 -10.54
CA ASP A 106 -0.21 12.34 -10.14
C ASP A 106 -1.42 11.85 -10.92
N ALA A 107 -1.31 10.68 -11.52
CA ALA A 107 -2.33 10.05 -12.35
C ALA A 107 -2.46 8.57 -12.00
N ARG A 108 -3.48 7.92 -12.59
CA ARG A 108 -3.71 6.49 -12.43
C ARG A 108 -4.02 5.88 -13.77
N LEU A 109 -3.34 4.81 -14.14
CA LEU A 109 -3.63 4.05 -15.35
C LEU A 109 -4.93 3.24 -15.19
N ALA A 110 -5.48 2.77 -16.30
CA ALA A 110 -6.70 1.97 -16.31
C ALA A 110 -6.58 0.65 -15.53
N ASP A 111 -5.36 0.10 -15.42
CA ASP A 111 -5.06 -1.10 -14.64
C ASP A 111 -4.94 -0.83 -13.12
N GLY A 112 -5.07 0.44 -12.70
CA GLY A 112 -4.93 0.87 -11.32
C GLY A 112 -3.53 1.30 -10.92
N SER A 113 -2.52 1.18 -11.77
CA SER A 113 -1.13 1.60 -11.52
C SER A 113 -1.06 3.11 -11.28
N ARG A 114 -0.28 3.53 -10.28
CA ARG A 114 -0.07 4.96 -9.93
C ARG A 114 1.06 5.51 -10.78
N VAL A 115 0.87 6.69 -11.31
CA VAL A 115 1.87 7.39 -12.14
C VAL A 115 2.11 8.77 -11.58
N ASN A 116 3.37 9.09 -11.32
CA ASN A 116 3.82 10.45 -11.07
C ASN A 116 4.64 10.93 -12.28
N VAL A 117 4.35 12.11 -12.76
CA VAL A 117 5.06 12.76 -13.87
C VAL A 117 5.64 14.07 -13.40
N VAL A 118 6.88 14.35 -13.79
CA VAL A 118 7.53 15.64 -13.61
C VAL A 118 8.16 16.07 -14.94
N LEU A 119 7.78 17.25 -15.43
CA LEU A 119 8.28 17.82 -16.68
C LEU A 119 9.36 18.88 -16.46
N PRO A 120 10.17 19.21 -17.49
CA PRO A 120 10.98 20.43 -17.48
C PRO A 120 10.11 21.68 -17.28
N PRO A 121 10.65 22.77 -16.66
CA PRO A 121 12.04 22.93 -16.22
C PRO A 121 12.37 22.31 -14.87
N ILE A 122 11.38 21.76 -14.13
CA ILE A 122 11.61 21.17 -12.81
C ILE A 122 12.45 19.91 -12.93
N ALA A 123 12.15 19.03 -13.88
CA ALA A 123 12.96 17.86 -14.21
C ALA A 123 14.13 18.28 -15.10
N ILE A 124 15.31 18.55 -14.50
CA ILE A 124 16.47 19.16 -15.14
C ILE A 124 17.06 18.28 -16.28
N ARG A 125 17.00 16.96 -16.15
CA ARG A 125 17.58 16.01 -17.13
C ARG A 125 16.60 15.52 -18.19
N GLY A 126 15.43 16.13 -18.30
CA GLY A 126 14.34 15.71 -19.16
C GLY A 126 13.13 15.25 -18.34
N ALA A 127 12.04 14.92 -19.01
CA ALA A 127 10.82 14.47 -18.32
C ALA A 127 11.06 13.18 -17.54
N SER A 128 10.45 13.07 -16.35
CA SER A 128 10.48 11.88 -15.52
C SER A 128 9.08 11.30 -15.38
N ILE A 129 8.97 9.98 -15.52
CA ILE A 129 7.71 9.24 -15.27
C ILE A 129 8.04 8.12 -14.30
N SER A 130 7.34 8.09 -13.17
CA SER A 130 7.46 7.03 -12.17
C SER A 130 6.13 6.29 -12.10
N ILE A 131 6.13 5.01 -12.44
CA ILE A 131 4.94 4.15 -12.41
C ILE A 131 5.12 3.09 -11.34
N ARG A 132 4.20 3.05 -10.38
CA ARG A 132 4.08 1.97 -9.42
C ARG A 132 2.93 1.08 -9.83
N LYS A 133 3.26 -0.14 -10.25
CA LYS A 133 2.25 -1.07 -10.75
C LYS A 133 1.31 -1.53 -9.65
N PHE A 134 0.05 -1.69 -10.04
CA PHE A 134 -0.96 -2.25 -9.16
C PHE A 134 -0.71 -3.75 -8.99
N ALA A 135 -0.37 -4.17 -7.77
CA ALA A 135 -0.07 -5.57 -7.48
C ALA A 135 -1.34 -6.42 -7.55
N LYS A 136 -1.43 -7.33 -8.52
CA LYS A 136 -2.56 -8.29 -8.64
C LYS A 136 -2.44 -9.52 -7.73
N ARG A 137 -1.37 -9.61 -6.92
CA ARG A 137 -1.09 -10.80 -6.10
C ARG A 137 -1.73 -10.68 -4.72
N ASN A 138 -2.76 -11.47 -4.48
CA ASN A 138 -3.31 -11.66 -3.15
C ASN A 138 -2.40 -12.59 -2.34
N ILE A 139 -1.59 -12.03 -1.44
CA ILE A 139 -0.76 -12.79 -0.51
C ILE A 139 -1.59 -13.03 0.76
N THR A 140 -1.79 -14.31 1.10
CA THR A 140 -2.49 -14.72 2.33
C THR A 140 -1.52 -14.79 3.52
N LEU A 141 -2.03 -14.71 4.76
CA LEU A 141 -1.20 -14.90 5.97
C LEU A 141 -0.50 -16.28 5.96
N ALA A 142 -1.18 -17.33 5.49
CA ALA A 142 -0.58 -18.65 5.36
C ALA A 142 0.63 -18.64 4.41
N ARG A 143 0.54 -17.93 3.28
CA ARG A 143 1.67 -17.76 2.36
C ARG A 143 2.79 -16.95 2.99
N MET A 144 2.45 -15.90 3.74
CA MET A 144 3.43 -15.12 4.48
C MET A 144 4.17 -15.96 5.52
N ALA A 145 3.48 -16.87 6.22
CA ALA A 145 4.12 -17.79 7.15
C ALA A 145 5.09 -18.76 6.45
N GLN A 146 4.68 -19.32 5.30
CA GLN A 146 5.57 -20.18 4.49
C GLN A 146 6.83 -19.46 4.01
N GLN A 147 6.74 -18.13 3.80
CA GLN A 147 7.87 -17.28 3.39
C GLN A 147 8.72 -16.79 4.57
N GLY A 148 8.40 -17.16 5.81
CA GLY A 148 9.10 -16.72 7.00
C GLY A 148 8.86 -15.26 7.39
N ASN A 149 7.77 -14.64 6.90
CA ASN A 149 7.40 -13.27 7.26
C ASN A 149 6.79 -13.18 8.67
N LEU A 150 6.16 -14.26 9.14
CA LEU A 150 5.57 -14.42 10.47
C LEU A 150 5.48 -15.92 10.82
N SER A 151 5.23 -16.27 12.09
CA SER A 151 5.06 -17.66 12.51
C SER A 151 3.61 -18.13 12.30
N GLN A 152 3.42 -19.48 12.27
CA GLN A 152 2.08 -20.07 12.22
C GLN A 152 1.26 -19.71 13.47
N ALA A 153 1.87 -19.62 14.64
CA ALA A 153 1.24 -19.16 15.87
C ALA A 153 0.70 -17.72 15.73
N MET A 154 1.49 -16.82 15.13
CA MET A 154 1.04 -15.46 14.83
C MET A 154 -0.15 -15.46 13.87
N VAL A 155 -0.16 -16.32 12.84
CA VAL A 155 -1.30 -16.45 11.91
C VAL A 155 -2.58 -16.76 12.70
N GLU A 156 -2.55 -17.73 13.61
CA GLU A 156 -3.74 -18.13 14.39
C GLU A 156 -4.21 -17.00 15.32
N VAL A 157 -3.28 -16.31 16.01
CA VAL A 157 -3.64 -15.15 16.85
C VAL A 157 -4.24 -14.01 16.01
N LEU A 158 -3.71 -13.72 14.83
CA LEU A 158 -4.21 -12.67 13.95
C LEU A 158 -5.59 -13.01 13.35
N LYS A 159 -5.85 -14.28 13.03
CA LYS A 159 -7.20 -14.75 12.65
C LYS A 159 -8.21 -14.51 13.77
N ILE A 160 -7.85 -14.91 15.00
CA ILE A 160 -8.69 -14.73 16.18
C ILE A 160 -8.92 -13.23 16.43
N ALA A 161 -7.88 -12.40 16.35
CA ALA A 161 -7.98 -10.95 16.49
C ALA A 161 -8.96 -10.32 15.48
N SER A 162 -8.90 -10.75 14.22
CA SER A 162 -9.83 -10.30 13.18
C SER A 162 -11.26 -10.76 13.45
N ALA A 163 -11.45 -12.03 13.82
CA ALA A 163 -12.77 -12.60 14.16
C ALA A 163 -13.38 -11.93 15.39
N CYS A 164 -12.56 -11.61 16.40
CA CYS A 164 -12.97 -10.87 17.61
C CYS A 164 -13.16 -9.36 17.36
N ARG A 165 -13.03 -8.89 16.10
CA ARG A 165 -13.20 -7.49 15.73
C ARG A 165 -12.28 -6.55 16.50
N LEU A 166 -10.99 -6.90 16.61
CA LEU A 166 -10.00 -6.00 17.22
C LEU A 166 -9.66 -4.87 16.24
N ASN A 167 -9.55 -3.66 16.74
CA ASN A 167 -9.01 -2.53 15.99
C ASN A 167 -7.49 -2.67 15.89
N ILE A 168 -6.97 -2.72 14.66
CA ILE A 168 -5.56 -3.05 14.40
C ILE A 168 -4.89 -1.91 13.67
N VAL A 169 -3.72 -1.50 14.17
CA VAL A 169 -2.81 -0.56 13.50
C VAL A 169 -1.60 -1.32 12.98
N ILE A 170 -1.31 -1.25 11.69
CA ILE A 170 -0.14 -1.86 11.08
C ILE A 170 0.93 -0.78 10.91
N SER A 171 2.03 -0.94 11.62
CA SER A 171 3.15 -0.01 11.67
C SER A 171 4.36 -0.54 10.89
N GLY A 172 5.09 0.34 10.23
CA GLY A 172 6.32 -0.01 9.53
C GLY A 172 6.82 1.07 8.59
N GLY A 173 8.05 0.95 8.13
CA GLY A 173 8.67 1.86 7.17
C GLY A 173 8.08 1.78 5.75
N THR A 174 8.59 2.60 4.84
CA THR A 174 8.23 2.55 3.41
C THR A 174 8.67 1.21 2.81
N GLY A 175 7.79 0.59 2.01
CA GLY A 175 8.08 -0.69 1.34
C GLY A 175 8.19 -1.89 2.28
N SER A 176 7.82 -1.77 3.56
CA SER A 176 7.85 -2.88 4.53
C SER A 176 6.76 -3.92 4.30
N GLY A 177 5.69 -3.59 3.55
CA GLY A 177 4.59 -4.51 3.25
C GLY A 177 3.34 -4.32 4.11
N LYS A 178 3.12 -3.12 4.68
CA LYS A 178 1.94 -2.78 5.50
C LYS A 178 0.62 -3.07 4.78
N THR A 179 0.45 -2.53 3.58
CA THR A 179 -0.76 -2.73 2.76
C THR A 179 -0.97 -4.20 2.41
N THR A 180 0.11 -4.94 2.14
CA THR A 180 0.06 -6.38 1.88
C THR A 180 -0.42 -7.15 3.11
N LEU A 181 0.09 -6.82 4.31
CA LEU A 181 -0.35 -7.43 5.56
C LEU A 181 -1.80 -7.08 5.89
N LEU A 182 -2.21 -5.84 5.64
CA LEU A 182 -3.60 -5.41 5.82
C LEU A 182 -4.55 -6.19 4.89
N ASN A 183 -4.19 -6.31 3.61
CA ASN A 183 -4.94 -7.14 2.66
C ASN A 183 -5.02 -8.61 3.13
N ALA A 184 -3.90 -9.19 3.59
CA ALA A 184 -3.87 -10.57 4.09
C ALA A 184 -4.76 -10.77 5.33
N LEU A 185 -4.81 -9.79 6.24
CA LEU A 185 -5.69 -9.79 7.41
C LEU A 185 -7.16 -9.66 7.04
N SER A 186 -7.47 -8.84 6.04
CA SER A 186 -8.85 -8.60 5.64
C SER A 186 -9.58 -9.87 5.20
N HIS A 187 -8.87 -10.89 4.72
CA HIS A 187 -9.47 -12.19 4.37
C HIS A 187 -10.21 -12.87 5.53
N PHE A 188 -9.92 -12.51 6.77
CA PHE A 188 -10.56 -13.07 7.97
C PHE A 188 -11.73 -12.22 8.50
N ILE A 189 -12.11 -11.19 7.77
CA ILE A 189 -13.33 -10.42 8.04
C ILE A 189 -14.53 -11.23 7.55
N ASP A 190 -15.59 -11.28 8.34
CA ASP A 190 -16.81 -12.02 7.99
C ASP A 190 -17.43 -11.46 6.69
N SER A 191 -17.89 -12.36 5.82
CA SER A 191 -18.50 -12.01 4.53
C SER A 191 -19.82 -11.22 4.65
N HIS A 192 -20.47 -11.24 5.80
CA HIS A 192 -21.71 -10.50 6.07
C HIS A 192 -21.43 -9.05 6.50
N GLU A 193 -20.17 -8.70 6.80
CA GLU A 193 -19.83 -7.35 7.22
C GLU A 193 -19.72 -6.39 6.03
N ARG A 194 -20.27 -5.18 6.21
CA ARG A 194 -20.10 -4.07 5.27
C ARG A 194 -18.81 -3.33 5.59
N ILE A 195 -17.90 -3.28 4.62
CA ILE A 195 -16.59 -2.64 4.77
C ILE A 195 -16.58 -1.36 3.92
N VAL A 196 -16.10 -0.27 4.50
CA VAL A 196 -15.76 0.95 3.75
C VAL A 196 -14.25 1.11 3.80
N THR A 197 -13.60 1.13 2.63
CA THR A 197 -12.16 1.44 2.51
C THR A 197 -11.96 2.90 2.13
N ILE A 198 -10.93 3.53 2.67
CA ILE A 198 -10.58 4.94 2.41
C ILE A 198 -9.08 5.01 2.16
N GLU A 199 -8.69 5.55 1.01
CA GLU A 199 -7.29 5.61 0.59
C GLU A 199 -6.99 6.90 -0.20
N ASP A 200 -5.74 7.31 -0.23
CA ASP A 200 -5.30 8.40 -1.13
C ASP A 200 -5.28 7.94 -2.58
N ALA A 201 -4.89 6.69 -2.80
CA ALA A 201 -5.08 5.98 -4.05
C ALA A 201 -5.34 4.52 -3.71
N ALA A 202 -6.40 3.93 -4.27
CA ALA A 202 -6.85 2.61 -3.90
C ALA A 202 -5.81 1.53 -4.26
N GLU A 203 -5.23 0.92 -3.24
CA GLU A 203 -4.30 -0.22 -3.31
C GLU A 203 -4.89 -1.46 -2.63
N LEU A 204 -5.92 -1.27 -1.79
CA LEU A 204 -6.56 -2.36 -1.06
C LEU A 204 -7.40 -3.25 -1.99
N GLN A 205 -7.24 -4.55 -1.85
CA GLN A 205 -7.92 -5.57 -2.65
C GLN A 205 -8.66 -6.55 -1.74
N LEU A 206 -9.67 -6.05 -1.05
CA LEU A 206 -10.48 -6.86 -0.17
C LEU A 206 -11.34 -7.83 -0.99
N GLN A 207 -11.47 -9.07 -0.51
CA GLN A 207 -12.20 -10.12 -1.22
C GLN A 207 -13.64 -10.30 -0.71
N GLN A 208 -14.04 -9.52 0.28
CA GLN A 208 -15.40 -9.57 0.82
C GLN A 208 -16.42 -9.07 -0.22
N PRO A 209 -17.63 -9.64 -0.23
CA PRO A 209 -18.65 -9.29 -1.24
C PRO A 209 -19.21 -7.87 -1.08
N HIS A 210 -19.12 -7.31 0.13
CA HIS A 210 -19.72 -6.01 0.45
C HIS A 210 -18.67 -4.98 0.86
N VAL A 211 -17.88 -4.52 -0.13
CA VAL A 211 -16.86 -3.47 0.04
C VAL A 211 -17.25 -2.24 -0.74
N VAL A 212 -17.16 -1.08 -0.10
CA VAL A 212 -17.27 0.24 -0.75
C VAL A 212 -15.92 0.91 -0.65
N SER A 213 -15.26 1.10 -1.78
CA SER A 213 -13.95 1.74 -1.85
C SER A 213 -14.08 3.23 -2.14
N LEU A 214 -13.48 4.06 -1.31
CA LEU A 214 -13.45 5.52 -1.43
C LEU A 214 -11.99 5.97 -1.61
N GLU A 215 -11.79 6.92 -2.51
CA GLU A 215 -10.49 7.51 -2.81
C GLU A 215 -10.55 9.03 -2.63
N THR A 216 -9.50 9.63 -2.07
CA THR A 216 -9.40 11.08 -1.94
C THR A 216 -9.34 11.73 -3.32
N ARG A 217 -9.75 12.97 -3.38
CA ARG A 217 -9.61 13.79 -4.58
C ARG A 217 -8.82 15.05 -4.25
N PRO A 218 -7.67 15.29 -4.88
CA PRO A 218 -6.96 16.54 -4.73
C PRO A 218 -7.78 17.69 -5.32
N GLU A 219 -7.50 18.90 -4.86
CA GLU A 219 -8.07 20.11 -5.43
C GLU A 219 -7.70 20.25 -6.92
N ASN A 220 -8.57 20.90 -7.68
CA ASN A 220 -8.28 21.26 -9.07
C ASN A 220 -7.32 22.45 -9.14
N SER A 221 -6.99 22.90 -10.35
CA SER A 221 -6.11 24.06 -10.59
C SER A 221 -6.60 25.39 -9.98
N GLU A 222 -7.87 25.44 -9.60
CA GLU A 222 -8.51 26.61 -8.97
C GLU A 222 -8.59 26.47 -7.44
N GLY A 223 -8.02 25.41 -6.86
CA GLY A 223 -8.09 25.13 -5.43
C GLY A 223 -9.45 24.62 -4.95
N LEU A 224 -10.28 24.11 -5.87
CA LEU A 224 -11.65 23.68 -5.57
C LEU A 224 -11.81 22.17 -5.74
N GLY A 225 -12.86 21.63 -5.08
CA GLY A 225 -13.32 20.25 -5.27
C GLY A 225 -12.43 19.20 -4.59
N GLY A 226 -11.49 19.58 -3.73
CA GLY A 226 -10.73 18.64 -2.90
C GLY A 226 -11.65 17.85 -1.98
N VAL A 227 -11.33 16.55 -1.79
CA VAL A 227 -11.97 15.66 -0.81
C VAL A 227 -10.86 14.94 -0.06
N SER A 228 -10.69 15.27 1.22
CA SER A 228 -9.64 14.71 2.06
C SER A 228 -10.03 13.34 2.65
N GLN A 229 -9.06 12.59 3.14
CA GLN A 229 -9.33 11.36 3.92
C GLN A 229 -10.25 11.65 5.11
N ARG A 230 -10.06 12.80 5.78
CA ARG A 230 -10.89 13.21 6.91
C ARG A 230 -12.35 13.37 6.54
N ASP A 231 -12.63 13.99 5.39
CA ASP A 231 -14.01 14.15 4.87
C ASP A 231 -14.63 12.80 4.57
N LEU A 232 -13.85 11.89 3.99
CA LEU A 232 -14.29 10.52 3.68
C LEU A 232 -14.59 9.71 4.93
N VAL A 233 -13.75 9.78 5.98
CA VAL A 233 -14.01 9.10 7.27
C VAL A 233 -15.31 9.59 7.87
N ARG A 234 -15.51 10.90 7.94
CA ARG A 234 -16.75 11.49 8.46
C ARG A 234 -18.00 11.10 7.67
N ASN A 235 -17.86 11.00 6.36
CA ASN A 235 -18.94 10.54 5.50
C ASN A 235 -19.20 9.03 5.69
N ALA A 236 -18.14 8.22 5.80
CA ALA A 236 -18.23 6.77 5.97
C ALA A 236 -19.09 6.39 7.19
N LEU A 237 -19.00 7.14 8.31
CA LEU A 237 -19.81 6.94 9.51
C LEU A 237 -21.34 7.02 9.25
N ARG A 238 -21.75 7.65 8.13
CA ARG A 238 -23.16 7.74 7.70
C ARG A 238 -23.55 6.67 6.68
N MET A 239 -22.58 5.86 6.24
CA MET A 239 -22.79 4.83 5.24
C MET A 239 -23.13 3.45 5.84
N ARG A 240 -23.38 3.38 7.16
CA ARG A 240 -23.63 2.16 7.92
C ARG A 240 -22.52 1.10 7.71
N PRO A 241 -21.26 1.44 7.92
CA PRO A 241 -20.20 0.46 7.85
C PRO A 241 -20.18 -0.40 9.11
N ASP A 242 -19.81 -1.68 8.97
CA ASP A 242 -19.43 -2.52 10.10
C ASP A 242 -17.97 -2.30 10.45
N ARG A 243 -17.12 -2.08 9.43
CA ARG A 243 -15.70 -1.72 9.58
C ARG A 243 -15.30 -0.60 8.65
N ILE A 244 -14.39 0.24 9.11
CA ILE A 244 -13.72 1.26 8.29
C ILE A 244 -12.24 0.89 8.20
N ILE A 245 -11.72 0.76 6.98
CA ILE A 245 -10.34 0.41 6.74
C ILE A 245 -9.66 1.57 6.01
N LEU A 246 -8.69 2.21 6.67
CA LEU A 246 -7.86 3.21 6.03
C LEU A 246 -6.59 2.57 5.47
N GLY A 247 -6.29 2.85 4.22
CA GLY A 247 -5.03 2.44 3.60
C GLY A 247 -3.82 2.94 4.40
N GLU A 248 -3.86 4.21 4.81
CA GLU A 248 -2.82 4.81 5.66
C GLU A 248 -3.35 6.04 6.40
N THR A 249 -2.97 6.19 7.66
CA THR A 249 -3.20 7.40 8.48
C THR A 249 -1.92 8.23 8.52
N ARG A 250 -2.00 9.50 8.10
CA ARG A 250 -0.85 10.41 7.97
C ARG A 250 -1.04 11.76 8.65
N GLY A 251 -2.27 12.15 8.97
CA GLY A 251 -2.61 13.48 9.41
C GLY A 251 -3.83 13.56 10.32
N PRO A 252 -4.60 14.65 10.23
CA PRO A 252 -5.69 14.94 11.16
C PRO A 252 -6.86 13.96 11.11
N GLU A 253 -6.99 13.12 10.06
CA GLU A 253 -7.97 12.04 10.00
C GLU A 253 -7.83 11.02 11.13
N ALA A 254 -6.62 10.91 11.74
CA ALA A 254 -6.37 10.04 12.87
C ALA A 254 -7.39 10.24 14.01
N PHE A 255 -7.81 11.49 14.26
CA PHE A 255 -8.82 11.79 15.28
C PHE A 255 -10.16 11.13 14.94
N ASP A 256 -10.64 11.32 13.70
CA ASP A 256 -11.94 10.80 13.28
C ASP A 256 -11.94 9.27 13.17
N VAL A 257 -10.78 8.66 12.83
CA VAL A 257 -10.57 7.20 12.85
C VAL A 257 -10.66 6.63 14.27
N LEU A 258 -9.97 7.25 15.25
CA LEU A 258 -10.05 6.84 16.65
C LEU A 258 -11.48 7.00 17.20
N GLN A 259 -12.21 8.04 16.79
CA GLN A 259 -13.63 8.20 17.12
C GLN A 259 -14.46 7.05 16.55
N ALA A 260 -14.26 6.69 15.27
CA ALA A 260 -14.96 5.56 14.66
C ALA A 260 -14.69 4.26 15.41
N MET A 261 -13.43 3.96 15.73
CA MET A 261 -13.01 2.80 16.51
C MET A 261 -13.62 2.75 17.92
N ASN A 262 -13.90 3.91 18.53
CA ASN A 262 -14.51 4.02 19.87
C ASN A 262 -16.04 4.04 19.86
N THR A 263 -16.69 4.15 18.69
CA THR A 263 -18.15 4.35 18.59
C THR A 263 -18.87 3.25 17.82
N GLY A 264 -18.44 2.01 17.97
CA GLY A 264 -19.16 0.83 17.47
C GLY A 264 -18.73 0.34 16.09
N HIS A 265 -17.62 0.84 15.54
CA HIS A 265 -17.01 0.34 14.30
C HIS A 265 -15.79 -0.53 14.61
N ASP A 266 -15.98 -1.46 15.55
CA ASP A 266 -14.96 -2.42 15.98
C ASP A 266 -14.46 -3.28 14.83
N GLY A 267 -13.16 -3.61 14.83
CA GLY A 267 -12.50 -4.35 13.77
C GLY A 267 -11.97 -3.45 12.64
N SER A 268 -12.02 -2.13 12.82
CA SER A 268 -11.41 -1.17 11.90
C SER A 268 -9.89 -1.32 11.89
N MET A 269 -9.28 -1.06 10.74
CA MET A 269 -7.85 -1.22 10.53
C MET A 269 -7.26 -0.01 9.82
N THR A 270 -6.01 0.29 10.12
CA THR A 270 -5.24 1.30 9.38
C THR A 270 -3.76 0.97 9.36
N THR A 271 -3.02 1.58 8.43
CA THR A 271 -1.56 1.54 8.47
C THR A 271 -0.98 2.88 8.90
N ILE A 272 0.22 2.86 9.45
CA ILE A 272 0.94 4.05 9.89
C ILE A 272 2.44 3.88 9.61
N HIS A 273 3.12 4.95 9.25
CA HIS A 273 4.58 4.94 9.17
C HIS A 273 5.18 5.18 10.55
N ALA A 274 5.75 4.15 11.15
CA ALA A 274 6.55 4.27 12.37
C ALA A 274 7.60 3.14 12.44
N ASN A 275 8.62 3.31 13.27
CA ASN A 275 9.73 2.36 13.38
C ASN A 275 9.51 1.34 14.50
N THR A 276 8.70 1.65 15.48
CA THR A 276 8.35 0.77 16.61
C THR A 276 6.87 0.93 16.96
N PRO A 277 6.25 -0.04 17.67
CA PRO A 277 4.89 0.12 18.19
C PRO A 277 4.71 1.35 19.07
N ARG A 278 5.73 1.71 19.85
CA ARG A 278 5.71 2.90 20.70
C ARG A 278 5.75 4.18 19.87
N ASP A 279 6.56 4.22 18.82
CA ASP A 279 6.59 5.36 17.90
C ASP A 279 5.25 5.52 17.17
N ALA A 280 4.56 4.40 16.86
CA ALA A 280 3.23 4.44 16.26
C ALA A 280 2.22 5.15 17.18
N ILE A 281 2.25 4.88 18.50
CA ILE A 281 1.42 5.58 19.49
C ILE A 281 1.76 7.06 19.51
N THR A 282 3.04 7.43 19.63
CA THR A 282 3.48 8.83 19.63
C THR A 282 3.10 9.56 18.36
N ARG A 283 3.16 8.87 17.21
CA ARG A 283 2.76 9.44 15.94
C ARG A 283 1.24 9.65 15.84
N LEU A 284 0.44 8.72 16.37
CA LEU A 284 -1.01 8.92 16.53
C LEU A 284 -1.32 10.11 17.41
N GLU A 285 -0.62 10.27 18.57
CA GLU A 285 -0.76 11.46 19.43
C GLU A 285 -0.55 12.75 18.64
N SER A 286 0.55 12.82 17.86
CA SER A 286 0.90 13.98 17.04
C SER A 286 -0.17 14.30 15.98
N MET A 287 -0.68 13.27 15.29
CA MET A 287 -1.70 13.44 14.25
C MET A 287 -3.05 13.86 14.84
N VAL A 288 -3.43 13.35 16.01
CA VAL A 288 -4.64 13.80 16.71
C VAL A 288 -4.51 15.26 17.13
N MET A 289 -3.33 15.71 17.58
CA MET A 289 -3.07 17.12 17.88
C MET A 289 -3.19 18.02 16.64
N MET A 290 -2.85 17.55 15.46
CA MET A 290 -3.08 18.28 14.19
C MET A 290 -4.58 18.53 13.93
N ALA A 291 -5.45 17.61 14.35
CA ALA A 291 -6.88 17.75 14.19
C ALA A 291 -7.52 18.71 15.20
N ASN A 292 -7.01 18.71 16.43
CA ASN A 292 -7.51 19.52 17.54
C ASN A 292 -6.41 19.78 18.57
N GLY A 293 -5.68 20.87 18.40
CA GLY A 293 -4.55 21.26 19.27
C GLY A 293 -4.92 21.59 20.71
N ASN A 294 -6.21 21.71 21.04
CA ASN A 294 -6.68 22.05 22.40
C ASN A 294 -6.92 20.82 23.29
N LEU A 295 -6.79 19.60 22.76
CA LEU A 295 -6.99 18.39 23.56
C LEU A 295 -5.78 18.14 24.47
N PRO A 296 -6.00 17.92 25.77
CA PRO A 296 -4.92 17.49 26.67
C PRO A 296 -4.32 16.17 26.21
N LEU A 297 -2.99 16.04 26.28
CA LEU A 297 -2.29 14.83 25.81
C LEU A 297 -2.77 13.56 26.53
N VAL A 298 -3.12 13.63 27.80
CA VAL A 298 -3.67 12.50 28.56
C VAL A 298 -5.02 12.04 27.98
N SER A 299 -5.85 12.96 27.49
CA SER A 299 -7.12 12.63 26.86
C SER A 299 -6.92 11.95 25.51
N ILE A 300 -5.91 12.39 24.75
CA ILE A 300 -5.51 11.74 23.48
C ILE A 300 -5.04 10.31 23.75
N ARG A 301 -4.18 10.12 24.74
CA ARG A 301 -3.69 8.78 25.14
C ARG A 301 -4.80 7.84 25.59
N ARG A 302 -5.76 8.36 26.34
CA ARG A 302 -6.97 7.58 26.72
C ARG A 302 -7.78 7.16 25.51
N GLN A 303 -7.96 8.06 24.53
CA GLN A 303 -8.65 7.71 23.28
C GLN A 303 -7.90 6.64 22.49
N ILE A 304 -6.57 6.74 22.38
CA ILE A 304 -5.74 5.75 21.70
C ILE A 304 -5.84 4.39 22.43
N ALA A 305 -5.67 4.38 23.75
CA ALA A 305 -5.71 3.15 24.53
C ALA A 305 -7.07 2.46 24.54
N SER A 306 -8.16 3.22 24.35
CA SER A 306 -9.52 2.69 24.24
C SER A 306 -9.84 2.23 22.81
N ALA A 307 -9.31 2.92 21.78
CA ALA A 307 -9.64 2.67 20.39
C ALA A 307 -8.80 1.55 19.76
N VAL A 308 -7.50 1.55 20.01
CA VAL A 308 -6.54 0.64 19.37
C VAL A 308 -6.28 -0.55 20.28
N HIS A 309 -6.56 -1.76 19.79
CA HIS A 309 -6.35 -2.97 20.56
C HIS A 309 -5.00 -3.63 20.27
N MET A 310 -4.51 -3.54 19.01
CA MET A 310 -3.29 -4.21 18.60
C MET A 310 -2.49 -3.39 17.60
N ILE A 311 -1.17 -3.43 17.73
CA ILE A 311 -0.21 -2.83 16.79
C ILE A 311 0.67 -3.94 16.23
N LEU A 312 0.70 -4.07 14.90
CA LEU A 312 1.57 -5.00 14.19
C LEU A 312 2.75 -4.21 13.61
N GLN A 313 3.95 -4.51 14.03
CA GLN A 313 5.17 -3.92 13.46
C GLN A 313 5.71 -4.81 12.35
N ILE A 314 5.83 -4.27 11.14
CA ILE A 314 6.40 -4.98 9.99
C ILE A 314 7.61 -4.22 9.45
N GLU A 315 8.71 -4.93 9.24
CA GLU A 315 9.98 -4.35 8.81
C GLU A 315 10.54 -5.09 7.58
N ARG A 316 11.16 -4.33 6.70
CA ARG A 316 12.01 -4.91 5.65
C ARG A 316 13.43 -4.96 6.21
N MET A 317 13.91 -6.16 6.47
CA MET A 317 15.23 -6.37 7.04
C MET A 317 16.34 -6.25 6.00
N ARG A 318 17.60 -6.25 6.43
CA ARG A 318 18.81 -6.10 5.58
C ARG A 318 18.92 -7.16 4.49
N ASP A 319 18.36 -8.36 4.70
CA ASP A 319 18.28 -9.45 3.72
C ASP A 319 17.16 -9.26 2.68
N GLY A 320 16.42 -8.11 2.76
CA GLY A 320 15.31 -7.80 1.89
C GLY A 320 14.00 -8.50 2.28
N VAL A 321 14.02 -9.44 3.23
CA VAL A 321 12.82 -10.16 3.68
C VAL A 321 11.99 -9.23 4.60
N ARG A 322 10.70 -9.23 4.36
CA ARG A 322 9.74 -8.50 5.20
C ARG A 322 9.28 -9.41 6.33
N ARG A 323 9.40 -8.94 7.60
CA ARG A 323 8.98 -9.73 8.76
C ARG A 323 8.10 -8.90 9.68
N VAL A 324 7.06 -9.54 10.23
CA VAL A 324 6.30 -8.96 11.35
C VAL A 324 7.15 -9.13 12.59
N THR A 325 7.84 -8.05 12.98
CA THR A 325 8.84 -8.11 14.06
C THR A 325 8.23 -8.05 15.44
N ARG A 326 7.01 -7.50 15.56
CA ARG A 326 6.23 -7.48 16.82
C ARG A 326 4.75 -7.58 16.57
N VAL A 327 4.08 -8.27 17.46
CA VAL A 327 2.63 -8.21 17.68
C VAL A 327 2.42 -7.69 19.07
N THR A 328 2.02 -6.43 19.18
CA THR A 328 1.92 -5.69 20.45
C THR A 328 0.46 -5.38 20.74
N GLU A 329 -0.02 -5.77 21.91
CA GLU A 329 -1.34 -5.43 22.41
C GLU A 329 -1.28 -4.15 23.24
N ILE A 330 -2.31 -3.32 23.16
CA ILE A 330 -2.53 -2.20 24.08
C ILE A 330 -3.37 -2.73 25.26
N ALA A 331 -2.74 -2.82 26.43
CA ALA A 331 -3.35 -3.37 27.63
C ALA A 331 -4.11 -2.34 28.47
N GLY A 332 -4.03 -1.06 28.11
CA GLY A 332 -4.72 0.02 28.82
C GLY A 332 -3.81 1.19 29.15
N MET A 333 -4.04 1.84 30.28
CA MET A 333 -3.24 2.97 30.75
C MET A 333 -2.86 2.81 32.23
N GLU A 334 -1.68 3.27 32.57
CA GLU A 334 -1.23 3.49 33.94
C GLU A 334 -0.83 4.96 34.10
N GLY A 335 -1.60 5.70 34.89
CA GLY A 335 -1.47 7.16 34.93
C GLY A 335 -1.64 7.80 33.58
N ASP A 336 -0.60 8.45 33.07
CA ASP A 336 -0.58 9.12 31.76
C ASP A 336 0.12 8.30 30.67
N VAL A 337 0.49 7.04 30.96
CA VAL A 337 1.24 6.19 30.03
C VAL A 337 0.36 5.10 29.45
N VAL A 338 0.39 4.93 28.13
CA VAL A 338 -0.25 3.79 27.45
C VAL A 338 0.59 2.54 27.71
N ILE A 339 -0.04 1.52 28.28
CA ILE A 339 0.60 0.24 28.58
C ILE A 339 0.43 -0.70 27.40
N THR A 340 1.56 -1.27 26.99
CA THR A 340 1.62 -2.22 25.88
C THR A 340 2.32 -3.50 26.34
N GLN A 341 1.89 -4.62 25.78
CA GLN A 341 2.59 -5.90 25.93
C GLN A 341 2.83 -6.55 24.57
N ASP A 342 4.05 -7.03 24.36
CA ASP A 342 4.35 -7.79 23.15
C ASP A 342 3.83 -9.23 23.33
N LEU A 343 2.95 -9.68 22.45
CA LEU A 343 2.49 -11.07 22.38
C LEU A 343 3.50 -11.92 21.59
N PHE A 344 4.11 -11.32 20.57
CA PHE A 344 5.20 -11.94 19.81
C PHE A 344 6.28 -10.91 19.50
N ALA A 345 7.52 -11.38 19.48
CA ALA A 345 8.68 -10.63 19.01
C ALA A 345 9.59 -11.50 18.13
N PHE A 346 10.11 -10.94 17.05
CA PHE A 346 11.17 -11.57 16.28
C PHE A 346 12.52 -11.29 16.94
N ARG A 347 13.21 -12.34 17.37
CA ARG A 347 14.56 -12.26 17.94
C ARG A 347 15.55 -12.71 16.89
N TYR A 348 16.38 -11.80 16.42
CA TYR A 348 17.44 -12.12 15.46
C TYR A 348 18.72 -12.52 16.19
N ASP A 349 19.48 -13.42 15.59
CA ASP A 349 20.79 -13.82 16.07
C ASP A 349 21.82 -12.74 15.72
N ALA A 350 22.26 -11.99 16.73
CA ALA A 350 23.24 -10.92 16.56
C ALA A 350 24.67 -11.42 16.25
N SER A 351 24.96 -12.71 16.50
CA SER A 351 26.30 -13.30 16.32
C SER A 351 26.61 -13.63 14.84
N ALA A 352 25.57 -13.75 14.00
CA ALA A 352 25.72 -14.11 12.61
C ALA A 352 25.84 -12.88 11.71
N PHE A 353 27.06 -12.44 11.39
CA PHE A 353 27.29 -11.46 10.31
C PHE A 353 27.18 -12.17 8.95
N GLN A 354 25.94 -12.43 8.53
CA GLN A 354 25.61 -13.10 7.27
C GLN A 354 24.71 -12.22 6.42
N GLU A 355 24.68 -12.47 5.11
CA GLU A 355 23.76 -11.79 4.19
C GLU A 355 22.30 -12.02 4.56
N GLN A 356 21.98 -13.19 5.13
CA GLN A 356 20.64 -13.53 5.62
C GLN A 356 20.49 -13.21 7.10
N VAL A 357 19.29 -12.74 7.48
CA VAL A 357 18.93 -12.51 8.87
C VAL A 357 18.32 -13.79 9.46
N HIS A 358 19.06 -14.43 10.35
CA HIS A 358 18.59 -15.57 11.13
C HIS A 358 17.91 -15.10 12.43
N GLY A 359 16.88 -15.81 12.84
CA GLY A 359 16.14 -15.50 14.07
C GLY A 359 14.90 -16.36 14.21
N MET A 360 14.22 -16.19 15.33
CA MET A 360 12.98 -16.89 15.66
C MET A 360 11.90 -15.94 16.15
N PHE A 361 10.66 -16.34 15.94
CA PHE A 361 9.51 -15.67 16.52
C PHE A 361 9.23 -16.25 17.91
N GLU A 362 9.37 -15.44 18.93
CA GLU A 362 9.11 -15.82 20.31
C GLU A 362 7.74 -15.34 20.75
N SER A 363 6.98 -16.21 21.40
CA SER A 363 5.76 -15.87 22.12
C SER A 363 6.10 -15.42 23.54
N SER A 364 5.40 -14.40 24.05
CA SER A 364 5.58 -13.94 25.43
C SER A 364 4.96 -14.87 26.47
N SER A 365 4.13 -15.83 26.08
CA SER A 365 3.33 -16.68 26.96
C SER A 365 2.42 -15.92 27.95
N LEU A 366 2.29 -14.60 27.77
CA LEU A 366 1.41 -13.76 28.58
C LEU A 366 -0.03 -13.94 28.12
N ARG A 367 -0.98 -13.96 29.06
CA ARG A 367 -2.38 -13.95 28.71
C ARG A 367 -2.76 -12.60 28.10
N PRO A 368 -3.28 -12.57 26.87
CA PRO A 368 -3.68 -11.30 26.25
C PRO A 368 -4.84 -10.64 26.99
N ALA A 369 -4.86 -9.32 27.04
CA ALA A 369 -5.97 -8.55 27.61
C ALA A 369 -7.27 -8.82 26.84
N PHE A 370 -7.19 -9.05 25.52
CA PHE A 370 -8.37 -9.39 24.72
C PHE A 370 -8.85 -10.86 24.86
N ALA A 371 -8.22 -11.68 25.71
CA ALA A 371 -8.63 -13.07 25.94
C ALA A 371 -10.09 -13.17 26.40
N GLN A 372 -10.58 -12.22 27.22
CA GLN A 372 -11.99 -12.16 27.61
C GLN A 372 -12.91 -11.94 26.40
N ARG A 373 -12.49 -11.10 25.44
CA ARG A 373 -13.22 -10.88 24.19
C ARG A 373 -13.20 -12.14 23.32
N ALA A 374 -12.06 -12.85 23.25
CA ALA A 374 -11.97 -14.14 22.57
C ALA A 374 -12.87 -15.21 23.21
N ALA A 375 -13.03 -15.21 24.54
CA ALA A 375 -13.97 -16.09 25.24
C ALA A 375 -15.42 -15.85 24.80
N TYR A 376 -15.85 -14.59 24.63
CA TYR A 376 -17.17 -14.26 24.12
C TYR A 376 -17.45 -14.87 22.73
N TYR A 377 -16.42 -14.98 21.88
CA TYR A 377 -16.50 -15.63 20.56
C TYR A 377 -16.20 -17.15 20.59
N GLY A 378 -15.97 -17.74 21.78
CA GLY A 378 -15.61 -19.15 21.91
C GLY A 378 -14.20 -19.51 21.44
N LEU A 379 -13.30 -18.53 21.31
CA LEU A 379 -11.96 -18.66 20.72
C LEU A 379 -10.83 -18.58 21.76
N GLU A 380 -11.11 -18.44 23.06
CA GLU A 380 -10.09 -18.29 24.10
C GLU A 380 -9.12 -19.48 24.15
N GLY A 381 -9.63 -20.71 24.08
CA GLY A 381 -8.80 -21.91 24.13
C GLY A 381 -7.80 -21.97 22.96
N ALA A 382 -8.27 -21.64 21.76
CA ALA A 382 -7.43 -21.56 20.56
C ALA A 382 -6.37 -20.42 20.66
N LEU A 383 -6.77 -19.26 21.21
CA LEU A 383 -5.87 -18.14 21.45
C LEU A 383 -4.75 -18.51 22.41
N LEU A 384 -5.09 -19.07 23.57
CA LEU A 384 -4.10 -19.46 24.58
C LEU A 384 -3.21 -20.59 24.09
N GLY A 385 -3.75 -21.55 23.31
CA GLY A 385 -2.97 -22.60 22.68
C GLY A 385 -1.96 -22.08 21.67
N ALA A 386 -2.31 -21.06 20.88
CA ALA A 386 -1.42 -20.46 19.92
C ALA A 386 -0.27 -19.63 20.57
N LEU A 387 -0.42 -19.23 21.83
CA LEU A 387 0.60 -18.49 22.58
C LEU A 387 1.52 -19.39 23.41
N GLN A 388 1.22 -20.70 23.50
CA GLN A 388 2.15 -21.65 24.14
C GLN A 388 3.40 -21.81 23.29
N PRO A 389 4.59 -21.90 23.92
CA PRO A 389 5.87 -22.01 23.21
C PRO A 389 6.02 -23.34 22.46
#